data_0674aaf5e763356ed11dacf5b0374a1c
#
_entry.id   0674aaf5e763356ed11dacf5b0374a1c
#
_cell.length_a   1.000
_cell.length_b   1.000
_cell.length_c   1.000
_cell.angle_alpha   90.00
_cell.angle_beta   90.00
_cell.angle_gamma   90.00
#
_symmetry.space_group_name_H-M   'P 1'
#
loop_
_entity.id
_entity.type
_entity.pdbx_description
1 polymer ?
#
loop_
_entity_poly.entity_id
_entity_poly.type
_entity_poly.pdbx_seq_one_letter_code
_entity_poly.pdbx_strand_id
1 'polypeptide(L)'
;GEVADVANRRQGVDRRPTEQEWAELNELLPVQPTHVAALFAGQRQPEGWWGPAIAAGWADAVATARVVADACGVELVVEAGDDPSFHPGRVARLVLDGVVVGAAGELHPRVVEASGLPARAAAMWLDLDAVIAAAPDVRSAPVVGTQPVAKEDLALVVDAGVPSSEVLAAVRAGAGELLESVRLFDVYA
;
A
#
# COMPACT_ATOMS: atom_id res chain seq x y z
N GLY A 1 17.47 15.20 -7.99
CA GLY A 1 18.31 14.48 -8.88
C GLY A 1 17.88 14.58 -10.34
N GLU A 2 16.88 13.81 -10.76
CA GLU A 2 16.51 13.69 -12.18
C GLU A 2 16.03 14.99 -12.83
N VAL A 3 15.22 15.78 -12.15
CA VAL A 3 14.71 17.06 -12.69
C VAL A 3 15.83 18.07 -12.92
N ALA A 4 16.84 18.11 -12.05
CA ALA A 4 18.00 18.98 -12.25
C ALA A 4 18.87 18.53 -13.42
N ASP A 5 18.91 17.22 -13.70
CA ASP A 5 19.68 16.66 -14.81
C ASP A 5 19.04 16.97 -16.17
N VAL A 6 17.71 17.00 -16.25
CA VAL A 6 16.96 17.42 -17.43
C VAL A 6 17.18 18.91 -17.73
N ALA A 7 17.14 19.77 -16.71
CA ALA A 7 17.36 21.21 -16.87
C ALA A 7 18.77 21.55 -17.40
N ASN A 8 19.76 20.69 -17.12
CA ASN A 8 21.13 20.88 -17.60
C ASN A 8 21.40 20.34 -19.02
N ARG A 9 20.49 19.57 -19.59
CA ARG A 9 20.68 18.94 -20.91
C ARG A 9 20.35 19.85 -22.09
N ARG A 10 19.63 20.94 -21.86
CA ARG A 10 19.27 21.88 -22.91
C ARG A 10 19.29 23.33 -22.44
N GLN A 11 19.89 24.21 -23.22
CA GLN A 11 19.82 25.66 -22.98
C GLN A 11 18.41 26.16 -23.31
N GLY A 12 17.88 27.01 -22.43
CA GLY A 12 16.62 27.69 -22.68
C GLY A 12 16.70 28.52 -23.95
N VAL A 13 15.60 28.65 -24.67
CA VAL A 13 15.45 29.55 -25.83
C VAL A 13 14.64 30.76 -25.36
N ASP A 14 15.03 31.93 -25.85
CA ASP A 14 14.41 33.23 -25.56
C ASP A 14 13.17 33.51 -26.45
N ARG A 15 12.69 32.51 -27.15
CA ARG A 15 11.51 32.51 -28.01
C ARG A 15 10.59 31.33 -27.72
N ARG A 16 9.36 31.40 -28.24
CA ARG A 16 8.45 30.23 -28.17
C ARG A 16 9.08 29.05 -28.92
N PRO A 17 9.20 27.87 -28.31
CA PRO A 17 9.70 26.67 -28.98
C PRO A 17 8.86 26.32 -30.21
N THR A 18 9.48 25.75 -31.22
CA THR A 18 8.77 25.08 -32.33
C THR A 18 8.11 23.79 -31.83
N GLU A 19 7.18 23.24 -32.60
CA GLU A 19 6.52 21.96 -32.26
C GLU A 19 7.55 20.81 -32.11
N GLN A 20 8.56 20.78 -32.94
CA GLN A 20 9.63 19.79 -32.87
C GLN A 20 10.46 19.95 -31.57
N GLU A 21 10.88 21.17 -31.27
CA GLU A 21 11.61 21.47 -30.02
C GLU A 21 10.77 21.15 -28.78
N TRP A 22 9.46 21.39 -28.87
CA TRP A 22 8.53 21.03 -27.79
C TRP A 22 8.41 19.53 -27.61
N ALA A 23 8.31 18.74 -28.68
CA ALA A 23 8.32 17.29 -28.63
C ALA A 23 9.61 16.75 -27.99
N GLU A 24 10.79 17.26 -28.45
CA GLU A 24 12.08 16.90 -27.89
C GLU A 24 12.22 17.26 -26.41
N LEU A 25 11.66 18.41 -25.97
CA LEU A 25 11.63 18.78 -24.55
C LEU A 25 10.77 17.83 -23.72
N ASN A 26 9.62 17.41 -24.23
CA ASN A 26 8.75 16.45 -23.55
C ASN A 26 9.39 15.06 -23.43
N GLU A 27 10.14 14.61 -24.43
CA GLU A 27 10.88 13.35 -24.37
C GLU A 27 12.02 13.36 -23.32
N LEU A 28 12.51 14.55 -22.99
CA LEU A 28 13.55 14.72 -21.95
C LEU A 28 12.97 14.76 -20.52
N LEU A 29 11.66 14.91 -20.37
CA LEU A 29 11.04 14.92 -19.04
C LEU A 29 11.10 13.52 -18.42
N PRO A 30 11.46 13.42 -17.15
CA PRO A 30 11.36 12.15 -16.44
C PRO A 30 9.90 11.70 -16.35
N VAL A 31 9.69 10.40 -16.29
CA VAL A 31 8.37 9.85 -15.99
C VAL A 31 7.95 10.30 -14.59
N GLN A 32 6.82 10.97 -14.47
CA GLN A 32 6.28 11.51 -13.22
C GLN A 32 4.90 10.94 -12.96
N PRO A 33 4.80 9.71 -12.45
CA PRO A 33 3.52 9.10 -12.14
C PRO A 33 2.83 9.83 -10.99
N THR A 34 1.51 9.81 -10.99
CA THR A 34 0.71 10.31 -9.88
C THR A 34 0.79 9.35 -8.71
N HIS A 35 1.31 9.81 -7.59
CA HIS A 35 1.35 9.02 -6.37
C HIS A 35 0.33 9.52 -5.35
N VAL A 36 -0.31 8.59 -4.65
CA VAL A 36 -1.03 8.86 -3.41
C VAL A 36 -0.16 8.42 -2.24
N ALA A 37 -0.07 9.24 -1.21
CA ALA A 37 0.67 8.93 0.01
C ALA A 37 -0.13 9.30 1.25
N ALA A 38 0.08 8.57 2.34
CA ALA A 38 -0.49 8.87 3.65
C ALA A 38 0.55 8.69 4.74
N LEU A 39 0.49 9.54 5.75
CA LEU A 39 1.34 9.51 6.93
C LEU A 39 0.48 9.28 8.18
N PHE A 40 0.93 8.40 9.04
CA PHE A 40 0.26 8.00 10.26
C PHE A 40 1.18 8.25 11.46
N ALA A 41 0.66 8.96 12.47
CA ALA A 41 1.40 9.23 13.70
C ALA A 41 0.43 9.39 14.88
N GLY A 42 0.91 9.16 16.10
CA GLY A 42 0.11 9.30 17.31
C GLY A 42 -0.91 8.19 17.51
N GLN A 43 -2.17 8.53 17.69
CA GLN A 43 -3.23 7.60 18.05
C GLN A 43 -4.29 7.52 16.93
N ARG A 44 -4.56 6.31 16.47
CA ARG A 44 -5.71 6.00 15.61
C ARG A 44 -7.04 6.16 16.37
N GLN A 45 -7.04 5.77 17.63
CA GLN A 45 -8.19 5.88 18.52
C GLN A 45 -7.72 6.42 19.87
N PRO A 46 -8.27 7.54 20.36
CA PRO A 46 -7.95 8.03 21.67
C PRO A 46 -8.56 7.13 22.76
N GLU A 47 -8.01 7.18 23.97
CA GLU A 47 -8.58 6.51 25.13
C GLU A 47 -9.98 7.03 25.44
N GLY A 48 -10.89 6.13 25.86
CA GLY A 48 -12.25 6.47 26.19
C GLY A 48 -12.99 5.32 26.88
N TRP A 49 -14.31 5.49 27.03
CA TRP A 49 -15.16 4.44 27.63
C TRP A 49 -15.20 3.13 26.83
N TRP A 50 -14.76 3.15 25.57
CA TRP A 50 -14.60 1.99 24.70
C TRP A 50 -13.28 1.23 24.92
N GLY A 51 -12.36 1.76 25.73
CA GLY A 51 -11.08 1.11 26.05
C GLY A 51 -9.86 2.01 25.93
N PRO A 52 -8.67 1.43 26.00
CA PRO A 52 -7.40 2.18 25.93
C PRO A 52 -7.16 2.79 24.56
N ALA A 53 -6.24 3.75 24.50
CA ALA A 53 -5.78 4.35 23.26
C ALA A 53 -5.13 3.29 22.36
N ILE A 54 -5.39 3.40 21.06
CA ILE A 54 -4.76 2.56 20.02
C ILE A 54 -3.81 3.43 19.20
N ALA A 55 -2.53 3.08 19.19
CA ALA A 55 -1.54 3.79 18.39
C ALA A 55 -1.78 3.57 16.88
N ALA A 56 -1.59 4.61 16.10
CA ALA A 56 -1.49 4.49 14.65
C ALA A 56 -0.14 3.86 14.27
N GLY A 57 -0.12 3.04 13.22
CA GLY A 57 1.10 2.33 12.88
C GLY A 57 1.09 1.74 11.46
N TRP A 58 2.05 0.87 11.19
CA TRP A 58 2.24 0.24 9.89
C TRP A 58 1.01 -0.52 9.37
N ALA A 59 0.23 -1.12 10.25
CA ALA A 59 -1.01 -1.82 9.87
C ALA A 59 -2.05 -0.86 9.27
N ASP A 60 -2.13 0.37 9.78
CA ASP A 60 -3.02 1.41 9.24
C ASP A 60 -2.54 1.87 7.86
N ALA A 61 -1.21 1.96 7.67
CA ALA A 61 -0.61 2.29 6.38
C ALA A 61 -0.97 1.24 5.31
N VAL A 62 -0.79 -0.05 5.62
CA VAL A 62 -1.16 -1.15 4.71
C VAL A 62 -2.67 -1.16 4.45
N ALA A 63 -3.49 -1.00 5.49
CA ALA A 63 -4.95 -0.98 5.34
C ALA A 63 -5.40 0.17 4.43
N THR A 64 -4.79 1.36 4.56
CA THR A 64 -5.13 2.52 3.72
C THR A 64 -4.74 2.28 2.26
N ALA A 65 -3.58 1.69 1.98
CA ALA A 65 -3.20 1.33 0.62
C ALA A 65 -4.22 0.37 -0.03
N ARG A 66 -4.69 -0.63 0.73
CA ARG A 66 -5.74 -1.53 0.28
C ARG A 66 -7.06 -0.81 0.01
N VAL A 67 -7.46 0.12 0.87
CA VAL A 67 -8.67 0.93 0.64
C VAL A 67 -8.61 1.70 -0.67
N VAL A 68 -7.44 2.28 -1.00
CA VAL A 68 -7.25 2.99 -2.27
C VAL A 68 -7.39 2.03 -3.46
N ALA A 69 -6.74 0.88 -3.41
CA ALA A 69 -6.82 -0.12 -4.48
C ALA A 69 -8.23 -0.71 -4.61
N ASP A 70 -8.87 -1.04 -3.49
CA ASP A 70 -10.26 -1.54 -3.47
C ASP A 70 -11.24 -0.54 -4.06
N ALA A 71 -11.03 0.77 -3.83
CA ALA A 71 -11.85 1.81 -4.45
C ALA A 71 -11.76 1.79 -5.98
N CYS A 72 -10.62 1.39 -6.54
CA CYS A 72 -10.42 1.18 -7.97
C CYS A 72 -10.86 -0.22 -8.44
N GLY A 73 -11.26 -1.11 -7.54
CA GLY A 73 -11.62 -2.50 -7.88
C GLY A 73 -10.42 -3.41 -8.13
N VAL A 74 -9.26 -3.05 -7.57
CA VAL A 74 -7.99 -3.75 -7.75
C VAL A 74 -7.55 -4.38 -6.43
N GLU A 75 -7.03 -5.60 -6.46
CA GLU A 75 -6.49 -6.29 -5.28
C GLU A 75 -4.97 -6.19 -5.24
N LEU A 76 -4.44 -5.68 -4.13
CA LEU A 76 -3.00 -5.62 -3.89
C LEU A 76 -2.50 -6.85 -3.14
N VAL A 77 -1.43 -7.42 -3.65
CA VAL A 77 -0.62 -8.40 -2.91
C VAL A 77 0.35 -7.64 -2.01
N VAL A 78 0.38 -8.00 -0.73
CA VAL A 78 1.24 -7.39 0.28
C VAL A 78 2.33 -8.38 0.64
N GLU A 79 3.57 -8.05 0.30
CA GLU A 79 4.74 -8.89 0.52
C GLU A 79 5.74 -8.23 1.47
N ALA A 80 6.60 -9.03 2.10
CA ALA A 80 7.73 -8.49 2.84
C ALA A 80 8.61 -7.65 1.90
N GLY A 81 8.97 -6.45 2.35
CA GLY A 81 9.73 -5.48 1.55
C GLY A 81 11.05 -5.09 2.18
N ASP A 82 11.85 -4.40 1.38
CA ASP A 82 13.05 -3.70 1.82
C ASP A 82 13.07 -2.35 1.08
N ASP A 83 13.01 -1.25 1.86
CA ASP A 83 13.05 0.11 1.37
C ASP A 83 13.80 0.96 2.41
N PRO A 84 14.86 1.70 2.01
CA PRO A 84 15.70 2.45 2.94
C PRO A 84 14.98 3.59 3.69
N SER A 85 13.81 4.02 3.21
CA SER A 85 12.98 5.02 3.87
C SER A 85 12.18 4.46 5.04
N PHE A 86 12.08 3.13 5.12
CA PHE A 86 11.29 2.42 6.12
C PHE A 86 12.16 1.63 7.10
N HIS A 87 11.56 1.23 8.21
CA HIS A 87 12.21 0.41 9.22
C HIS A 87 12.47 -1.01 8.68
N PRO A 88 13.71 -1.54 8.77
CA PRO A 88 14.01 -2.91 8.39
C PRO A 88 13.09 -3.91 9.11
N GLY A 89 12.44 -4.79 8.37
CA GLY A 89 11.52 -5.79 8.90
C GLY A 89 10.12 -5.28 9.29
N ARG A 90 9.81 -3.98 9.02
CA ARG A 90 8.47 -3.41 9.23
C ARG A 90 7.99 -2.63 8.02
N VAL A 91 8.33 -3.12 6.85
CA VAL A 91 7.93 -2.57 5.55
C VAL A 91 7.36 -3.68 4.69
N ALA A 92 6.33 -3.35 3.97
CA ALA A 92 5.73 -4.20 2.95
C ALA A 92 5.86 -3.53 1.58
N ARG A 93 6.10 -4.34 0.55
CA ARG A 93 5.89 -3.96 -0.84
C ARG A 93 4.43 -4.18 -1.19
N LEU A 94 3.88 -3.25 -1.94
CA LEU A 94 2.54 -3.33 -2.51
C LEU A 94 2.70 -3.74 -3.97
N VAL A 95 2.20 -4.92 -4.29
CA VAL A 95 2.43 -5.55 -5.60
C VAL A 95 1.12 -5.72 -6.34
N LEU A 96 1.12 -5.38 -7.61
CA LEU A 96 0.01 -5.52 -8.53
C LEU A 96 0.52 -6.23 -9.78
N ASP A 97 -0.08 -7.38 -10.12
CA ASP A 97 0.31 -8.21 -11.27
C ASP A 97 1.82 -8.52 -11.34
N GLY A 98 2.44 -8.73 -10.17
CA GLY A 98 3.88 -9.00 -10.06
C GLY A 98 4.79 -7.76 -10.13
N VAL A 99 4.23 -6.56 -10.27
CA VAL A 99 4.96 -5.29 -10.30
C VAL A 99 4.80 -4.57 -8.97
N VAL A 100 5.90 -4.06 -8.41
CA VAL A 100 5.86 -3.22 -7.20
C VAL A 100 5.30 -1.85 -7.58
N VAL A 101 4.16 -1.50 -7.02
CA VAL A 101 3.47 -0.23 -7.25
C VAL A 101 3.46 0.68 -6.02
N GLY A 102 4.04 0.25 -4.92
CA GLY A 102 4.09 1.05 -3.71
C GLY A 102 4.76 0.36 -2.54
N ALA A 103 4.81 1.06 -1.42
CA ALA A 103 5.28 0.53 -0.14
C ALA A 103 4.45 1.07 1.01
N ALA A 104 4.38 0.31 2.11
CA ALA A 104 3.72 0.71 3.34
C ALA A 104 4.46 0.14 4.55
N GLY A 105 4.64 0.93 5.61
CA GLY A 105 5.36 0.45 6.78
C GLY A 105 5.64 1.52 7.82
N GLU A 106 6.41 1.14 8.84
CA GLU A 106 6.97 2.08 9.83
C GLU A 106 8.17 2.80 9.20
N LEU A 107 8.21 4.13 9.30
CA LEU A 107 9.33 4.91 8.76
C LEU A 107 10.63 4.61 9.50
N HIS A 108 11.74 4.67 8.77
CA HIS A 108 13.07 4.49 9.36
C HIS A 108 13.34 5.56 10.44
N PRO A 109 13.89 5.21 11.61
CA PRO A 109 14.13 6.17 12.69
C PRO A 109 14.89 7.45 12.28
N ARG A 110 15.84 7.34 11.35
CA ARG A 110 16.56 8.50 10.81
C ARG A 110 15.66 9.42 9.98
N VAL A 111 14.68 8.87 9.26
CA VAL A 111 13.69 9.65 8.51
C VAL A 111 12.78 10.38 9.48
N VAL A 112 12.30 9.68 10.50
CA VAL A 112 11.46 10.24 11.57
C VAL A 112 12.17 11.42 12.25
N GLU A 113 13.43 11.25 12.64
CA GLU A 113 14.24 12.27 13.28
C GLU A 113 14.49 13.48 12.36
N ALA A 114 14.93 13.23 11.12
CA ALA A 114 15.22 14.28 10.14
C ALA A 114 14.00 15.11 9.74
N SER A 115 12.80 14.50 9.82
CA SER A 115 11.53 15.15 9.47
C SER A 115 10.79 15.72 10.68
N GLY A 116 11.31 15.57 11.89
CA GLY A 116 10.67 16.04 13.13
C GLY A 116 9.34 15.33 13.42
N LEU A 117 9.18 14.10 12.96
CA LEU A 117 7.95 13.32 13.14
C LEU A 117 7.93 12.65 14.53
N PRO A 118 6.73 12.34 15.07
CA PRO A 118 6.61 11.50 16.25
C PRO A 118 7.24 10.12 16.04
N ALA A 119 7.78 9.55 17.13
CA ALA A 119 8.34 8.20 17.09
C ALA A 119 7.34 7.19 16.54
N ARG A 120 7.85 6.21 15.78
CA ARG A 120 7.06 5.14 15.16
C ARG A 120 6.01 5.62 14.15
N ALA A 121 6.21 6.79 13.55
CA ALA A 121 5.39 7.22 12.42
C ALA A 121 5.45 6.16 11.31
N ALA A 122 4.32 5.93 10.69
CA ALA A 122 4.18 5.00 9.57
C ALA A 122 3.71 5.76 8.33
N ALA A 123 4.04 5.24 7.17
CA ALA A 123 3.61 5.84 5.91
C ALA A 123 3.25 4.78 4.87
N MET A 124 2.52 5.20 3.87
CA MET A 124 2.35 4.46 2.63
C MET A 124 2.47 5.40 1.43
N TRP A 125 2.91 4.86 0.32
CA TRP A 125 2.78 5.48 -0.99
C TRP A 125 2.36 4.43 -2.02
N LEU A 126 1.64 4.87 -3.04
CA LEU A 126 1.10 4.01 -4.09
C LEU A 126 1.09 4.76 -5.40
N ASP A 127 1.57 4.13 -6.47
CA ASP A 127 1.46 4.61 -7.84
C ASP A 127 -0.01 4.52 -8.28
N LEU A 128 -0.68 5.67 -8.30
CA LEU A 128 -2.10 5.75 -8.62
C LEU A 128 -2.37 5.51 -10.11
N ASP A 129 -1.44 5.91 -10.98
CA ASP A 129 -1.59 5.69 -12.42
C ASP A 129 -1.55 4.19 -12.74
N ALA A 130 -0.64 3.45 -12.10
CA ALA A 130 -0.56 1.99 -12.24
C ALA A 130 -1.84 1.30 -11.71
N VAL A 131 -2.36 1.74 -10.56
CA VAL A 131 -3.60 1.19 -9.99
C VAL A 131 -4.81 1.48 -10.88
N ILE A 132 -4.92 2.70 -11.41
CA ILE A 132 -6.01 3.07 -12.31
C ILE A 132 -5.92 2.31 -13.64
N ALA A 133 -4.72 2.11 -14.16
CA ALA A 133 -4.51 1.35 -15.41
C ALA A 133 -4.93 -0.12 -15.30
N ALA A 134 -4.84 -0.70 -14.10
CA ALA A 134 -5.27 -2.07 -13.81
C ALA A 134 -6.74 -2.18 -13.38
N ALA A 135 -7.43 -1.05 -13.20
CA ALA A 135 -8.83 -1.06 -12.80
C ALA A 135 -9.71 -1.68 -13.88
N PRO A 136 -10.67 -2.56 -13.51
CA PRO A 136 -11.59 -3.11 -14.48
C PRO A 136 -12.55 -2.04 -15.00
N ASP A 137 -12.90 -2.08 -16.29
CA ASP A 137 -13.87 -1.16 -16.91
C ASP A 137 -15.22 -1.19 -16.20
N VAL A 138 -15.60 -2.35 -15.70
CA VAL A 138 -16.86 -2.57 -14.98
C VAL A 138 -16.59 -3.34 -13.70
N ARG A 139 -16.94 -2.75 -12.58
CA ARG A 139 -16.91 -3.43 -11.29
C ARG A 139 -18.21 -4.21 -11.10
N SER A 140 -18.10 -5.54 -11.12
CA SER A 140 -19.23 -6.41 -10.80
C SER A 140 -19.64 -6.28 -9.34
N ALA A 141 -20.93 -6.30 -9.06
CA ALA A 141 -21.42 -6.40 -7.70
C ALA A 141 -20.99 -7.74 -7.09
N PRO A 142 -20.69 -7.80 -5.78
CA PRO A 142 -20.40 -9.06 -5.13
C PRO A 142 -21.60 -9.99 -5.22
N VAL A 143 -21.31 -11.29 -5.31
CA VAL A 143 -22.37 -12.31 -5.25
C VAL A 143 -22.99 -12.26 -3.84
N VAL A 144 -24.30 -12.03 -3.78
CA VAL A 144 -25.05 -12.02 -2.53
C VAL A 144 -25.51 -13.44 -2.25
N GLY A 145 -25.00 -14.04 -1.16
CA GLY A 145 -25.46 -15.34 -0.69
C GLY A 145 -26.93 -15.29 -0.29
N THR A 146 -27.69 -16.32 -0.65
CA THR A 146 -29.12 -16.45 -0.28
C THR A 146 -29.31 -17.30 0.99
N GLN A 147 -28.25 -17.91 1.47
CA GLN A 147 -28.25 -18.76 2.68
C GLN A 147 -27.77 -17.97 3.91
N PRO A 148 -28.25 -18.31 5.11
CA PRO A 148 -27.70 -17.75 6.34
C PRO A 148 -26.22 -18.10 6.48
N VAL A 149 -25.41 -17.11 6.94
CA VAL A 149 -23.99 -17.29 7.16
C VAL A 149 -23.75 -18.16 8.40
N ALA A 150 -22.99 -19.25 8.25
CA ALA A 150 -22.40 -19.98 9.37
C ALA A 150 -21.06 -19.36 9.74
N LYS A 151 -20.84 -19.07 11.04
CA LYS A 151 -19.57 -18.52 11.54
C LYS A 151 -18.88 -19.59 12.37
N GLU A 152 -17.62 -19.85 12.05
CA GLU A 152 -16.78 -20.79 12.77
C GLU A 152 -15.43 -20.17 13.07
N ASP A 153 -14.86 -20.48 14.24
CA ASP A 153 -13.53 -20.10 14.64
C ASP A 153 -12.58 -21.28 14.40
N LEU A 154 -11.47 -21.02 13.71
CA LEU A 154 -10.41 -21.98 13.49
C LEU A 154 -9.19 -21.60 14.32
N ALA A 155 -8.70 -22.54 15.14
CA ALA A 155 -7.42 -22.43 15.84
C ALA A 155 -6.39 -23.29 15.10
N LEU A 156 -5.32 -22.67 14.63
CA LEU A 156 -4.25 -23.33 13.89
C LEU A 156 -2.92 -23.13 14.60
N VAL A 157 -2.11 -24.17 14.64
CA VAL A 157 -0.74 -24.12 15.14
C VAL A 157 0.18 -24.24 13.94
N VAL A 158 1.01 -23.20 13.74
CA VAL A 158 1.95 -23.11 12.61
C VAL A 158 3.33 -22.71 13.13
N ASP A 159 4.38 -23.00 12.37
CA ASP A 159 5.71 -22.54 12.71
C ASP A 159 5.81 -21.00 12.69
N ALA A 160 6.59 -20.44 13.61
CA ALA A 160 6.71 -18.98 13.76
C ALA A 160 7.25 -18.26 12.51
N GLY A 161 7.91 -18.98 11.61
CA GLY A 161 8.40 -18.45 10.33
C GLY A 161 7.34 -18.37 9.23
N VAL A 162 6.15 -18.94 9.43
CA VAL A 162 5.07 -18.92 8.42
C VAL A 162 4.33 -17.60 8.50
N PRO A 163 4.31 -16.78 7.44
CA PRO A 163 3.55 -15.54 7.41
C PRO A 163 2.05 -15.78 7.56
N SER A 164 1.36 -14.92 8.32
CA SER A 164 -0.09 -15.01 8.49
C SER A 164 -0.87 -14.91 7.17
N SER A 165 -0.30 -14.24 6.17
CA SER A 165 -0.86 -14.17 4.81
C SER A 165 -0.93 -15.53 4.12
N GLU A 166 0.08 -16.38 4.33
CA GLU A 166 0.09 -17.75 3.79
C GLU A 166 -0.97 -18.62 4.47
N VAL A 167 -1.10 -18.49 5.79
CA VAL A 167 -2.15 -19.19 6.54
C VAL A 167 -3.54 -18.80 6.05
N LEU A 168 -3.80 -17.50 5.88
CA LEU A 168 -5.08 -17.00 5.35
C LEU A 168 -5.32 -17.47 3.90
N ALA A 169 -4.29 -17.50 3.07
CA ALA A 169 -4.40 -18.01 1.70
C ALA A 169 -4.75 -19.51 1.68
N ALA A 170 -4.13 -20.31 2.54
CA ALA A 170 -4.44 -21.73 2.67
C ALA A 170 -5.87 -21.97 3.16
N VAL A 171 -6.35 -21.18 4.14
CA VAL A 171 -7.75 -21.27 4.63
C VAL A 171 -8.72 -20.92 3.50
N ARG A 172 -8.46 -19.84 2.73
CA ARG A 172 -9.30 -19.47 1.59
C ARG A 172 -9.36 -20.56 0.53
N ALA A 173 -8.20 -21.12 0.18
CA ALA A 173 -8.11 -22.19 -0.79
C ALA A 173 -8.85 -23.47 -0.34
N GLY A 174 -8.74 -23.81 0.95
CA GLY A 174 -9.41 -24.99 1.53
C GLY A 174 -10.92 -24.85 1.67
N ALA A 175 -11.40 -23.66 2.00
CA ALA A 175 -12.84 -23.40 2.14
C ALA A 175 -13.56 -23.20 0.80
N GLY A 176 -12.85 -22.81 -0.26
CA GLY A 176 -13.38 -22.71 -1.61
C GLY A 176 -14.51 -21.68 -1.76
N GLU A 177 -15.44 -21.95 -2.70
CA GLU A 177 -16.50 -21.01 -3.08
C GLU A 177 -17.57 -20.75 -2.00
N LEU A 178 -17.62 -21.57 -0.95
CA LEU A 178 -18.56 -21.38 0.16
C LEU A 178 -18.07 -20.33 1.16
N LEU A 179 -16.82 -19.90 1.08
CA LEU A 179 -16.26 -18.93 1.99
C LEU A 179 -16.69 -17.51 1.62
N GLU A 180 -17.51 -16.89 2.44
CA GLU A 180 -17.86 -15.47 2.26
C GLU A 180 -16.76 -14.53 2.78
N SER A 181 -16.17 -14.85 3.96
CA SER A 181 -15.09 -14.05 4.53
C SER A 181 -14.23 -14.85 5.48
N VAL A 182 -12.96 -14.47 5.60
CA VAL A 182 -12.05 -14.96 6.63
C VAL A 182 -11.23 -13.80 7.19
N ARG A 183 -11.06 -13.78 8.50
CA ARG A 183 -10.30 -12.74 9.21
C ARG A 183 -9.45 -13.36 10.31
N LEU A 184 -8.16 -13.03 10.33
CA LEU A 184 -7.33 -13.27 11.50
C LEU A 184 -7.72 -12.26 12.59
N PHE A 185 -8.06 -12.73 13.79
CA PHE A 185 -8.49 -11.87 14.89
C PHE A 185 -7.58 -11.97 16.11
N ASP A 186 -6.81 -13.06 16.23
CA ASP A 186 -5.88 -13.23 17.34
C ASP A 186 -4.67 -14.07 16.96
N VAL A 187 -3.53 -13.82 17.61
CA VAL A 187 -2.27 -14.57 17.49
C VAL A 187 -1.66 -14.72 18.86
N TYR A 188 -1.47 -15.97 19.29
CA TYR A 188 -0.78 -16.32 20.52
C TYR A 188 0.61 -16.86 20.17
N ALA A 189 1.65 -16.37 20.88
CA ALA A 189 3.03 -16.79 20.74
C ALA A 189 3.57 -17.28 22.09
#